data_556df263175c86c4cc2088bf3c6bf4ae
#
_entry.id   556df263175c86c4cc2088bf3c6bf4ae
#
_cell.length_a   1.000
_cell.length_b   1.000
_cell.length_c   1.000
_cell.angle_alpha   90.00
_cell.angle_beta   90.00
_cell.angle_gamma   90.00
#
_symmetry.space_group_name_H-M   'P 1'
#
loop_
_entity.id
_entity.type
_entity.pdbx_description
1 polymer ?
#
loop_
_entity_poly.entity_id
_entity_poly.type
_entity_poly.pdbx_seq_one_letter_code
_entity_poly.pdbx_strand_id
1 'polypeptide(L)'
;GKIDGKISSLNNHNVEIKRINFGNNIHYKVHIIKGSRIYTNRIHDTAYILKNKILVGPSYQLRNNKNTDCENNIVLKQGTPRIKKKLKGKILSLLSGGGANSNYWHWIFDVLPKLHIASKIYDLDKIDYFLFPGLSENFQNESLDLIGIPLQKRISSENFRHIEAEEIIVPDHPYNFKNDPSYDS
;
A
#
# COMPACT_ATOMS: atom_id res chain seq x y z
N GLY A 1 -12.75 -4.27 -14.96
CA GLY A 1 -13.98 -4.54 -14.21
C GLY A 1 -14.53 -3.26 -13.59
N LYS A 2 -15.85 -3.23 -13.40
CA LYS A 2 -16.53 -2.13 -12.73
C LYS A 2 -16.21 -2.13 -11.24
N ILE A 3 -16.19 -0.95 -10.63
CA ILE A 3 -16.08 -0.78 -9.18
C ILE A 3 -17.44 -0.31 -8.64
N ASP A 4 -17.93 -1.00 -7.62
CA ASP A 4 -19.29 -0.83 -7.07
C ASP A 4 -19.28 0.04 -5.79
N GLY A 5 -18.43 1.05 -5.76
CA GLY A 5 -18.33 2.00 -4.64
C GLY A 5 -17.25 1.65 -3.62
N LYS A 6 -17.50 1.98 -2.37
CA LYS A 6 -16.56 1.85 -1.25
C LYS A 6 -17.05 0.83 -0.22
N ILE A 7 -16.12 0.27 0.56
CA ILE A 7 -16.40 -0.61 1.70
C ILE A 7 -15.49 -0.24 2.86
N SER A 8 -16.03 -0.27 4.09
CA SER A 8 -15.24 0.01 5.28
C SER A 8 -14.21 -1.09 5.57
N SER A 9 -13.04 -0.69 6.06
CA SER A 9 -12.05 -1.59 6.65
C SER A 9 -12.47 -2.05 8.05
N LEU A 10 -13.25 -1.22 8.75
CA LEU A 10 -13.68 -1.51 10.11
C LEU A 10 -14.76 -2.60 10.11
N ASN A 11 -14.67 -3.51 11.09
CA ASN A 11 -15.62 -4.62 11.26
C ASN A 11 -15.77 -5.51 10.01
N ASN A 12 -14.73 -5.59 9.18
CA ASN A 12 -14.70 -6.42 7.99
C ASN A 12 -13.87 -7.68 8.25
N HIS A 13 -14.50 -8.86 8.20
CA HIS A 13 -13.85 -10.13 8.51
C HIS A 13 -12.68 -10.50 7.58
N ASN A 14 -12.57 -9.88 6.40
CA ASN A 14 -11.42 -10.03 5.50
C ASN A 14 -10.27 -9.07 5.82
N VAL A 15 -10.46 -8.14 6.76
CA VAL A 15 -9.49 -7.10 7.09
C VAL A 15 -9.11 -7.18 8.55
N GLU A 16 -7.83 -7.37 8.82
CA GLU A 16 -7.25 -7.21 10.14
C GLU A 16 -6.48 -5.89 10.17
N ILE A 17 -6.70 -5.07 11.19
CA ILE A 17 -5.97 -3.81 11.40
C ILE A 17 -5.11 -3.98 12.64
N LYS A 18 -3.79 -3.97 12.45
CA LYS A 18 -2.82 -3.96 13.53
C LYS A 18 -2.32 -2.55 13.78
N ARG A 19 -2.31 -2.13 15.05
CA ARG A 19 -1.82 -0.82 15.48
C ARG A 19 -0.46 -0.96 16.12
N ILE A 20 0.44 -0.04 15.79
CA ILE A 20 1.80 0.00 16.29
C ILE A 20 2.01 1.35 16.95
N ASN A 21 2.50 1.34 18.18
CA ASN A 21 2.89 2.53 18.92
C ASN A 21 4.42 2.64 18.92
N PHE A 22 4.96 3.70 18.33
CA PHE A 22 6.38 4.01 18.32
C PHE A 22 6.81 4.94 19.48
N GLY A 23 5.90 5.24 20.41
CA GLY A 23 6.14 6.24 21.47
C GLY A 23 5.84 7.68 20.98
N ASN A 24 5.90 8.65 21.89
CA ASN A 24 5.69 10.08 21.58
C ASN A 24 4.40 10.38 20.79
N ASN A 25 3.33 9.63 21.04
CA ASN A 25 2.05 9.72 20.30
C ASN A 25 2.17 9.44 18.79
N ILE A 26 3.16 8.65 18.38
CA ILE A 26 3.31 8.22 16.99
C ILE A 26 2.70 6.82 16.86
N HIS A 27 1.58 6.74 16.16
CA HIS A 27 0.86 5.49 15.91
C HIS A 27 0.75 5.23 14.42
N TYR A 28 0.90 3.98 14.02
CA TYR A 28 0.68 3.52 12.65
C TYR A 28 -0.27 2.34 12.63
N LYS A 29 -1.03 2.24 11.55
CA LYS A 29 -1.87 1.07 11.25
C LYS A 29 -1.21 0.25 10.15
N VAL A 30 -1.39 -1.06 10.22
CA VAL A 30 -1.09 -1.96 9.13
C VAL A 30 -2.35 -2.77 8.83
N HIS A 31 -2.86 -2.63 7.62
CA HIS A 31 -4.01 -3.41 7.15
C HIS A 31 -3.52 -4.71 6.55
N ILE A 32 -4.14 -5.81 6.94
CA ILE A 32 -3.91 -7.15 6.39
C ILE A 32 -5.22 -7.60 5.76
N ILE A 33 -5.22 -7.72 4.42
CA ILE A 33 -6.43 -7.88 3.64
C ILE A 33 -6.37 -9.23 2.91
N LYS A 34 -7.32 -10.12 3.22
CA LYS A 34 -7.41 -11.43 2.59
C LYS A 34 -8.33 -11.41 1.37
N GLY A 35 -7.95 -12.15 0.33
CA GLY A 35 -8.76 -12.31 -0.88
C GLY A 35 -9.05 -11.01 -1.61
N SER A 36 -8.05 -10.15 -1.71
CA SER A 36 -8.17 -8.81 -2.27
C SER A 36 -7.28 -8.60 -3.50
N ARG A 37 -7.40 -7.44 -4.10
CA ARG A 37 -6.57 -7.02 -5.24
C ARG A 37 -6.13 -5.57 -5.12
N ILE A 38 -4.98 -5.28 -5.74
CA ILE A 38 -4.42 -3.94 -5.84
C ILE A 38 -4.57 -3.49 -7.28
N TYR A 39 -5.04 -2.28 -7.49
CA TYR A 39 -5.04 -1.63 -8.79
C TYR A 39 -4.34 -0.28 -8.69
N THR A 40 -3.33 -0.09 -9.53
CA THR A 40 -2.56 1.16 -9.60
C THR A 40 -2.74 1.79 -10.97
N ASN A 41 -3.46 2.90 -11.04
CA ASN A 41 -3.55 3.70 -12.25
C ASN A 41 -2.32 4.61 -12.37
N ARG A 42 -2.10 5.40 -11.33
CA ARG A 42 -0.87 6.12 -11.01
C ARG A 42 -0.55 5.82 -9.56
N ILE A 43 0.64 6.14 -9.11
CA ILE A 43 1.03 5.83 -7.74
C ILE A 43 0.10 6.46 -6.68
N HIS A 44 -0.40 7.68 -6.92
CA HIS A 44 -1.38 8.33 -6.04
C HIS A 44 -2.83 7.94 -6.34
N ASP A 45 -3.06 7.06 -7.29
CA ASP A 45 -4.37 6.46 -7.58
C ASP A 45 -4.26 4.94 -7.45
N THR A 46 -3.69 4.49 -6.35
CA THR A 46 -3.67 3.08 -5.96
C THR A 46 -4.92 2.77 -5.13
N ALA A 47 -5.60 1.70 -5.49
CA ALA A 47 -6.79 1.22 -4.79
C ALA A 47 -6.59 -0.21 -4.32
N TYR A 48 -6.91 -0.46 -3.06
CA TYR A 48 -7.05 -1.80 -2.50
C TYR A 48 -8.53 -2.18 -2.59
N ILE A 49 -8.81 -3.29 -3.26
CA ILE A 49 -10.18 -3.63 -3.68
C ILE A 49 -10.59 -4.97 -3.09
N LEU A 50 -11.72 -4.98 -2.41
CA LEU A 50 -12.35 -6.16 -1.85
C LEU A 50 -13.78 -6.25 -2.39
N LYS A 51 -14.18 -7.40 -2.96
CA LYS A 51 -15.52 -7.62 -3.52
C LYS A 51 -15.98 -6.50 -4.48
N ASN A 52 -15.11 -6.08 -5.39
CA ASN A 52 -15.33 -4.98 -6.34
C ASN A 52 -15.62 -3.60 -5.71
N LYS A 53 -15.29 -3.39 -4.44
CA LYS A 53 -15.38 -2.10 -3.77
C LYS A 53 -14.00 -1.64 -3.31
N ILE A 54 -13.76 -0.34 -3.38
CA ILE A 54 -12.53 0.25 -2.83
C ILE A 54 -12.59 0.21 -1.31
N LEU A 55 -11.54 -0.29 -0.70
CA LEU A 55 -11.41 -0.37 0.74
C LEU A 55 -11.01 0.98 1.30
N VAL A 56 -11.88 1.56 2.11
CA VAL A 56 -11.62 2.80 2.85
C VAL A 56 -10.54 2.54 3.92
N GLY A 57 -9.67 3.48 4.14
CA GLY A 57 -8.51 3.36 5.02
C GLY A 57 -7.24 3.16 4.20
N PRO A 58 -6.88 1.94 3.76
CA PRO A 58 -5.62 1.73 3.04
C PRO A 58 -5.58 2.39 1.66
N SER A 59 -6.73 2.71 1.07
CA SER A 59 -6.82 3.38 -0.25
C SER A 59 -6.80 4.91 -0.18
N TYR A 60 -6.44 5.47 0.96
CA TYR A 60 -6.30 6.92 1.09
C TYR A 60 -5.18 7.48 0.19
N GLN A 61 -5.27 8.75 -0.12
CA GLN A 61 -4.34 9.45 -0.99
C GLN A 61 -3.81 10.71 -0.32
N LEU A 62 -2.52 10.92 -0.48
CA LEU A 62 -1.85 12.15 -0.09
C LEU A 62 -1.82 13.10 -1.28
N ARG A 63 -2.59 14.18 -1.22
CA ARG A 63 -2.60 15.21 -2.26
C ARG A 63 -2.46 16.59 -1.62
N ASN A 64 -1.52 17.39 -2.13
CA ASN A 64 -1.29 18.76 -1.64
C ASN A 64 -1.09 18.84 -0.11
N ASN A 65 -0.30 17.91 0.45
CA ASN A 65 -0.06 17.79 1.90
C ASN A 65 -1.33 17.56 2.74
N LYS A 66 -2.40 17.09 2.13
CA LYS A 66 -3.62 16.68 2.81
C LYS A 66 -3.87 15.21 2.57
N ASN A 67 -4.21 14.50 3.64
CA ASN A 67 -4.77 13.18 3.51
C ASN A 67 -6.18 13.33 2.93
N THR A 68 -6.42 12.69 1.79
CA THR A 68 -7.75 12.60 1.20
C THR A 68 -8.16 11.15 1.19
N ASP A 69 -9.34 10.86 1.70
CA ASP A 69 -9.94 9.54 1.57
C ASP A 69 -10.03 9.12 0.08
N CYS A 70 -10.31 7.86 -0.15
CA CYS A 70 -10.38 7.26 -1.49
C CYS A 70 -11.49 7.84 -2.41
N GLU A 71 -12.25 8.82 -1.97
CA GLU A 71 -13.37 9.43 -2.71
C GLU A 71 -12.97 10.01 -4.07
N ASN A 72 -11.76 10.54 -4.16
CA ASN A 72 -11.23 11.12 -5.38
C ASN A 72 -10.40 10.13 -6.21
N ASN A 73 -10.32 8.86 -5.80
CA ASN A 73 -9.59 7.87 -6.55
C ASN A 73 -10.25 7.65 -7.92
N ILE A 74 -9.46 7.83 -8.98
CA ILE A 74 -9.94 7.69 -10.36
C ILE A 74 -10.55 6.31 -10.63
N VAL A 75 -10.12 5.30 -9.89
CA VAL A 75 -10.59 3.92 -10.01
C VAL A 75 -12.09 3.79 -9.73
N LEU A 76 -12.66 4.67 -8.91
CA LEU A 76 -14.13 4.72 -8.70
C LEU A 76 -14.89 5.03 -9.98
N LYS A 77 -14.32 5.87 -10.85
CA LYS A 77 -14.95 6.28 -12.11
C LYS A 77 -14.62 5.35 -13.27
N GLN A 78 -13.34 5.03 -13.45
CA GLN A 78 -12.87 4.26 -14.59
C GLN A 78 -12.89 2.74 -14.39
N GLY A 79 -13.02 2.28 -13.14
CA GLY A 79 -12.88 0.87 -12.80
C GLY A 79 -11.46 0.35 -12.96
N THR A 80 -11.32 -0.94 -13.23
CA THR A 80 -10.03 -1.64 -13.36
C THR A 80 -9.89 -2.26 -14.76
N PRO A 81 -9.56 -1.46 -15.79
CA PRO A 81 -9.50 -1.94 -17.19
C PRO A 81 -8.32 -2.87 -17.48
N ARG A 82 -7.25 -2.85 -16.68
CA ARG A 82 -6.05 -3.65 -16.94
C ARG A 82 -6.26 -5.12 -16.60
N ILE A 83 -5.54 -5.98 -17.32
CA ILE A 83 -5.54 -7.42 -17.08
C ILE A 83 -4.98 -7.69 -15.68
N LYS A 84 -5.69 -8.52 -14.93
CA LYS A 84 -5.32 -8.90 -13.57
C LYS A 84 -4.31 -10.03 -13.58
N LYS A 85 -3.20 -9.83 -12.88
CA LYS A 85 -2.20 -10.86 -12.59
C LYS A 85 -2.52 -11.48 -11.23
N LYS A 86 -2.51 -12.80 -11.16
CA LYS A 86 -2.66 -13.53 -9.89
C LYS A 86 -1.28 -13.92 -9.39
N LEU A 87 -0.96 -13.50 -8.18
CA LEU A 87 0.25 -13.91 -7.46
C LEU A 87 -0.15 -14.75 -6.25
N LYS A 88 0.57 -15.82 -6.02
CA LYS A 88 0.37 -16.67 -4.84
C LYS A 88 1.04 -16.03 -3.62
N GLY A 89 0.44 -16.24 -2.45
CA GLY A 89 1.02 -15.85 -1.18
C GLY A 89 0.75 -14.40 -0.78
N LYS A 90 1.72 -13.81 -0.10
CA LYS A 90 1.60 -12.52 0.60
C LYS A 90 2.35 -11.42 -0.14
N ILE A 91 1.67 -10.30 -0.35
CA ILE A 91 2.25 -9.09 -0.93
C ILE A 91 2.29 -8.00 0.13
N LEU A 92 3.48 -7.44 0.35
CA LEU A 92 3.63 -6.19 1.09
C LEU A 92 3.62 -5.03 0.10
N SER A 93 2.62 -4.15 0.21
CA SER A 93 2.51 -2.97 -0.64
C SER A 93 3.15 -1.75 0.00
N LEU A 94 4.09 -1.13 -0.70
CA LEU A 94 4.76 0.11 -0.29
C LEU A 94 4.13 1.35 -0.97
N LEU A 95 2.88 1.25 -1.44
CA LEU A 95 2.21 2.28 -2.24
C LEU A 95 1.23 3.15 -1.45
N SER A 96 0.96 2.85 -0.19
CA SER A 96 0.00 3.60 0.63
C SER A 96 0.33 5.10 0.70
N GLY A 97 -0.69 5.94 0.56
CA GLY A 97 -0.53 7.40 0.56
C GLY A 97 0.16 7.99 -0.67
N GLY A 98 0.57 7.16 -1.62
CA GLY A 98 1.36 7.56 -2.77
C GLY A 98 2.86 7.65 -2.46
N GLY A 99 3.60 8.31 -3.33
CA GLY A 99 5.05 8.50 -3.27
C GLY A 99 5.59 8.68 -4.68
N ALA A 100 6.66 9.44 -4.85
CA ALA A 100 7.24 9.66 -6.17
C ALA A 100 8.25 8.56 -6.53
N ASN A 101 8.10 7.98 -7.70
CA ASN A 101 8.87 6.83 -8.14
C ASN A 101 10.39 7.06 -8.17
N SER A 102 10.81 8.09 -8.91
CA SER A 102 12.22 8.39 -9.19
C SER A 102 12.79 9.49 -8.32
N ASN A 103 12.07 9.93 -7.31
CA ASN A 103 12.53 10.96 -6.39
C ASN A 103 13.21 10.30 -5.18
N TYR A 104 14.51 10.54 -5.03
CA TYR A 104 15.33 9.99 -3.95
C TYR A 104 14.78 10.33 -2.55
N TRP A 105 14.32 11.58 -2.34
CA TRP A 105 13.73 12.02 -1.07
C TRP A 105 12.52 11.16 -0.69
N HIS A 106 11.56 11.01 -1.61
CA HIS A 106 10.36 10.19 -1.37
C HIS A 106 10.69 8.72 -1.17
N TRP A 107 11.69 8.21 -1.87
CA TRP A 107 12.15 6.84 -1.66
C TRP A 107 12.62 6.61 -0.22
N ILE A 108 13.49 7.49 0.28
CA ILE A 108 14.07 7.36 1.63
C ILE A 108 13.06 7.66 2.73
N PHE A 109 12.20 8.67 2.56
CA PHE A 109 11.32 9.14 3.63
C PHE A 109 9.89 8.62 3.56
N ASP A 110 9.40 8.18 2.40
CA ASP A 110 8.03 7.73 2.24
C ASP A 110 7.94 6.24 1.93
N VAL A 111 8.85 5.67 1.15
CA VAL A 111 8.78 4.26 0.72
C VAL A 111 9.47 3.33 1.71
N LEU A 112 10.77 3.50 1.94
CA LEU A 112 11.55 2.60 2.81
C LEU A 112 11.03 2.52 4.26
N PRO A 113 10.56 3.59 4.90
CA PRO A 113 10.04 3.50 6.26
C PRO A 113 8.84 2.56 6.40
N LYS A 114 8.06 2.34 5.34
CA LYS A 114 6.96 1.37 5.35
C LYS A 114 7.44 -0.06 5.59
N LEU A 115 8.65 -0.41 5.12
CA LEU A 115 9.27 -1.70 5.45
C LEU A 115 9.51 -1.82 6.95
N HIS A 116 10.01 -0.76 7.58
CA HIS A 116 10.23 -0.74 9.02
C HIS A 116 8.91 -0.85 9.80
N ILE A 117 7.88 -0.11 9.39
CA ILE A 117 6.56 -0.19 10.01
C ILE A 117 6.03 -1.64 9.91
N ALA A 118 6.08 -2.25 8.74
CA ALA A 118 5.63 -3.63 8.54
C ALA A 118 6.44 -4.65 9.36
N SER A 119 7.75 -4.45 9.49
CA SER A 119 8.64 -5.36 10.23
C SER A 119 8.33 -5.47 11.71
N LYS A 120 7.56 -4.52 12.27
CA LYS A 120 7.14 -4.58 13.69
C LYS A 120 6.07 -5.64 13.94
N ILE A 121 5.38 -6.09 12.92
CA ILE A 121 4.29 -7.07 13.03
C ILE A 121 4.45 -8.28 12.11
N TYR A 122 5.29 -8.17 11.10
CA TYR A 122 5.54 -9.23 10.13
C TYR A 122 7.03 -9.53 10.03
N ASP A 123 7.33 -10.82 9.97
CA ASP A 123 8.64 -11.29 9.53
C ASP A 123 8.74 -11.08 8.02
N LEU A 124 9.60 -10.16 7.58
CA LEU A 124 9.74 -9.81 6.17
C LEU A 124 10.23 -10.98 5.31
N ASP A 125 10.91 -11.97 5.89
CA ASP A 125 11.34 -13.17 5.17
C ASP A 125 10.16 -14.02 4.70
N LYS A 126 9.01 -13.92 5.37
CA LYS A 126 7.77 -14.62 5.04
C LYS A 126 6.90 -13.90 4.01
N ILE A 127 7.31 -12.72 3.54
CA ILE A 127 6.67 -12.01 2.45
C ILE A 127 7.13 -12.63 1.13
N ASP A 128 6.18 -12.91 0.24
CA ASP A 128 6.48 -13.49 -1.07
C ASP A 128 6.86 -12.42 -2.10
N TYR A 129 6.20 -11.26 -2.06
CA TYR A 129 6.47 -10.13 -2.96
C TYR A 129 6.39 -8.80 -2.24
N PHE A 130 7.30 -7.90 -2.61
CA PHE A 130 7.32 -6.50 -2.18
C PHE A 130 6.96 -5.62 -3.37
N LEU A 131 5.84 -4.91 -3.28
CA LEU A 131 5.36 -4.04 -4.35
C LEU A 131 5.83 -2.61 -4.11
N PHE A 132 6.78 -2.18 -4.93
CA PHE A 132 7.36 -0.84 -4.91
C PHE A 132 6.73 0.08 -5.96
N PRO A 133 6.81 1.41 -5.78
CA PRO A 133 6.38 2.37 -6.79
C PRO A 133 7.08 2.20 -8.13
N GLY A 134 8.39 2.08 -8.11
CA GLY A 134 9.27 1.83 -9.24
C GLY A 134 10.59 1.24 -8.79
N LEU A 135 11.33 0.66 -9.71
CA LEU A 135 12.63 0.01 -9.47
C LEU A 135 13.64 0.32 -10.60
N SER A 136 13.45 1.45 -11.30
CA SER A 136 14.29 1.84 -12.44
C SER A 136 15.59 2.53 -12.05
N GLU A 137 15.64 3.11 -10.84
CA GLU A 137 16.80 3.87 -10.38
C GLU A 137 17.78 2.99 -9.60
N ASN A 138 19.09 3.25 -9.76
CA ASN A 138 20.12 2.48 -9.08
C ASN A 138 19.98 2.52 -7.56
N PHE A 139 19.74 3.70 -6.99
CA PHE A 139 19.61 3.87 -5.55
C PHE A 139 18.46 3.03 -4.93
N GLN A 140 17.42 2.75 -5.70
CA GLN A 140 16.32 1.90 -5.26
C GLN A 140 16.80 0.47 -5.04
N ASN A 141 17.48 -0.11 -6.03
CA ASN A 141 17.97 -1.47 -5.94
C ASN A 141 19.13 -1.60 -4.94
N GLU A 142 20.06 -0.66 -4.92
CA GLU A 142 21.18 -0.64 -3.97
C GLU A 142 20.70 -0.59 -2.51
N SER A 143 19.73 0.28 -2.21
CA SER A 143 19.16 0.36 -0.86
C SER A 143 18.42 -0.93 -0.47
N LEU A 144 17.73 -1.57 -1.40
CA LEU A 144 17.05 -2.84 -1.12
C LEU A 144 18.03 -4.00 -0.93
N ASP A 145 19.17 -3.99 -1.64
CA ASP A 145 20.25 -4.94 -1.42
C ASP A 145 20.84 -4.78 -0.01
N LEU A 146 21.07 -3.55 0.43
CA LEU A 146 21.57 -3.25 1.78
C LEU A 146 20.58 -3.69 2.88
N ILE A 147 19.26 -3.54 2.64
CA ILE A 147 18.21 -3.96 3.57
C ILE A 147 18.05 -5.50 3.55
N GLY A 148 18.50 -6.16 2.51
CA GLY A 148 18.41 -7.62 2.37
C GLY A 148 17.12 -8.11 1.74
N ILE A 149 16.41 -7.28 0.97
CA ILE A 149 15.23 -7.71 0.21
C ILE A 149 15.69 -8.46 -1.05
N PRO A 150 15.38 -9.77 -1.20
CA PRO A 150 15.83 -10.54 -2.34
C PRO A 150 15.29 -10.01 -3.67
N LEU A 151 16.12 -9.97 -4.72
CA LEU A 151 15.76 -9.42 -6.02
C LEU A 151 14.51 -10.09 -6.62
N GLN A 152 14.37 -11.40 -6.47
CA GLN A 152 13.24 -12.17 -6.99
C GLN A 152 11.90 -11.86 -6.29
N LYS A 153 11.93 -11.21 -5.13
CA LYS A 153 10.72 -10.79 -4.40
C LYS A 153 10.31 -9.35 -4.72
N ARG A 154 11.12 -8.59 -5.45
CA ARG A 154 10.84 -7.17 -5.77
C ARG A 154 9.98 -7.07 -7.01
N ILE A 155 8.85 -6.40 -6.91
CA ILE A 155 7.99 -6.09 -8.05
C ILE A 155 7.66 -4.60 -8.09
N SER A 156 7.52 -4.06 -9.29
CA SER A 156 7.23 -2.65 -9.53
C SER A 156 5.76 -2.46 -9.91
N SER A 157 5.12 -1.44 -9.38
CA SER A 157 3.75 -1.06 -9.75
C SER A 157 3.65 -0.59 -11.22
N GLU A 158 4.76 -0.26 -11.85
CA GLU A 158 4.81 0.08 -13.28
C GLU A 158 4.51 -1.14 -14.17
N ASN A 159 4.97 -2.32 -13.75
CA ASN A 159 4.78 -3.58 -14.46
C ASN A 159 3.64 -4.43 -13.89
N PHE A 160 3.31 -4.24 -12.62
CA PHE A 160 2.30 -4.98 -11.87
C PHE A 160 1.17 -4.03 -11.44
N ARG A 161 0.38 -3.57 -12.40
CA ARG A 161 -0.66 -2.55 -12.17
C ARG A 161 -1.99 -3.09 -11.67
N HIS A 162 -2.25 -4.37 -11.83
CA HIS A 162 -3.46 -5.03 -11.33
C HIS A 162 -3.08 -6.41 -10.80
N ILE A 163 -3.13 -6.56 -9.51
CA ILE A 163 -2.66 -7.76 -8.82
C ILE A 163 -3.75 -8.30 -7.90
N GLU A 164 -4.00 -9.58 -7.95
CA GLU A 164 -4.77 -10.32 -6.96
C GLU A 164 -3.83 -11.22 -6.18
N ALA A 165 -3.95 -11.26 -4.86
CA ALA A 165 -3.14 -12.08 -3.97
C ALA A 165 -3.97 -12.72 -2.86
N GLU A 166 -3.42 -13.74 -2.21
CA GLU A 166 -4.05 -14.40 -1.08
C GLU A 166 -4.15 -13.45 0.12
N GLU A 167 -3.08 -12.68 0.35
CA GLU A 167 -3.02 -11.69 1.42
C GLU A 167 -2.24 -10.47 0.96
N ILE A 168 -2.78 -9.29 1.22
CA ILE A 168 -2.14 -8.01 0.94
C ILE A 168 -1.93 -7.27 2.26
N ILE A 169 -0.69 -6.88 2.51
CA ILE A 169 -0.27 -6.16 3.72
C ILE A 169 0.01 -4.72 3.32
N VAL A 170 -0.65 -3.78 3.99
CA VAL A 170 -0.59 -2.35 3.66
C VAL A 170 -0.24 -1.56 4.91
N PRO A 171 1.05 -1.23 5.12
CA PRO A 171 1.44 -0.31 6.18
C PRO A 171 1.01 1.12 5.86
N ASP A 172 0.76 1.90 6.89
CA ASP A 172 0.53 3.34 6.77
C ASP A 172 1.72 4.05 6.12
N HIS A 173 1.43 5.21 5.53
CA HIS A 173 2.45 6.17 5.16
C HIS A 173 3.15 6.70 6.44
N PRO A 174 4.47 6.90 6.43
CA PRO A 174 5.21 7.33 7.62
C PRO A 174 4.84 8.74 8.11
N TYR A 175 4.20 9.55 7.25
CA TYR A 175 3.67 10.85 7.65
C TYR A 175 2.44 10.64 8.53
N ASN A 176 2.57 11.02 9.81
CA ASN A 176 1.47 10.93 10.77
C ASN A 176 0.60 12.18 10.67
N PHE A 177 -0.59 12.05 10.08
CA PHE A 177 -1.56 13.15 9.97
C PHE A 177 -2.38 13.24 11.25
N LYS A 178 -1.89 13.97 12.24
CA LYS A 178 -2.50 14.15 13.57
C LYS A 178 -3.93 14.71 13.59
N ASN A 179 -4.49 15.11 12.45
CA ASN A 179 -5.77 15.80 12.38
C ASN A 179 -6.79 15.10 11.46
N ASP A 180 -6.60 13.82 11.14
CA ASP A 180 -7.56 13.09 10.32
C ASP A 180 -8.50 12.26 11.21
N PRO A 181 -9.81 12.57 11.23
CA PRO A 181 -10.79 11.80 12.00
C PRO A 181 -10.85 10.32 11.66
N SER A 182 -10.38 9.92 10.47
CA SER A 182 -10.28 8.51 10.08
C SER A 182 -9.16 7.76 10.80
N TYR A 183 -8.24 8.48 11.46
CA TYR A 183 -7.18 7.90 12.27
C TYR A 183 -7.60 7.54 13.69
N ASP A 184 -8.62 8.19 14.21
CA ASP A 184 -9.10 8.02 15.60
C ASP A 184 -10.27 7.04 15.74
N SER A 185 -10.73 6.46 14.64
CA SER A 185 -11.86 5.53 14.62
C SER A 185 -11.44 4.06 14.51
#